data_aa48d85b5b3ae6c0ff384ad006bf0121
#
_entry.id   aa48d85b5b3ae6c0ff384ad006bf0121
#
_cell.length_a   1.000
_cell.length_b   1.000
_cell.length_c   1.000
_cell.angle_alpha   90.00
_cell.angle_beta   90.00
_cell.angle_gamma   90.00
#
_symmetry.space_group_name_H-M   'P 1'
#
loop_
_entity.id
_entity.type
_entity.pdbx_description
1 polymer ?
#
loop_
_entity_poly.entity_id
_entity_poly.type
_entity_poly.pdbx_seq_one_letter_code
_entity_poly.pdbx_strand_id
1 'polypeptide(L)'
;MNQIDLGGQHAVVTGGAQGIGLAVAKRLHASGASVTLWDLDAGELEKAKAALGGSTGTQTVDITDAEAVVEALKRTEAAGGPVSICVNSAGIAGPNATLDAYDVGWWRKVIDINLNGTFYVNRAVVPGMKARNYGRIVNIASIAGKEGNPNASAYSASKAAVIGLTKSLGKELAGYDIAVNCVTPATAQTRILEQLTPEFIEYMRVRIPRGRFLEVDEAAAMIAWLVSKENSFTTASTFDLSGGRATY
;
A
#
# COMPACT_ATOMS: atom_id res chain seq x y z
N MET A 1 -11.87 -19.94 3.36
CA MET A 1 -10.87 -18.86 3.42
C MET A 1 -9.74 -19.36 4.32
N ASN A 2 -8.47 -19.23 3.89
CA ASN A 2 -7.35 -19.58 4.75
C ASN A 2 -7.35 -18.71 6.01
N GLN A 3 -7.16 -19.33 7.17
CA GLN A 3 -7.06 -18.64 8.44
C GLN A 3 -5.61 -18.19 8.63
N ILE A 4 -5.38 -16.88 8.58
CA ILE A 4 -4.12 -16.25 8.94
C ILE A 4 -4.35 -15.62 10.30
N ASP A 5 -3.56 -16.00 11.29
CA ASP A 5 -3.64 -15.45 12.64
C ASP A 5 -2.71 -14.23 12.78
N LEU A 6 -3.31 -13.06 13.00
CA LEU A 6 -2.63 -11.81 13.29
C LEU A 6 -2.95 -11.30 14.71
N GLY A 7 -3.42 -12.20 15.58
CA GLY A 7 -3.73 -11.86 16.97
C GLY A 7 -2.52 -11.23 17.67
N GLY A 8 -2.76 -10.14 18.41
CA GLY A 8 -1.73 -9.36 19.08
C GLY A 8 -0.86 -8.47 18.18
N GLN A 9 -1.11 -8.44 16.86
CA GLN A 9 -0.42 -7.52 15.95
C GLN A 9 -1.20 -6.21 15.82
N HIS A 10 -0.48 -5.10 15.65
CA HIS A 10 -1.06 -3.80 15.36
C HIS A 10 -0.61 -3.33 13.97
N ALA A 11 -1.58 -3.11 13.08
CA ALA A 11 -1.37 -2.72 11.70
C ALA A 11 -1.72 -1.25 11.46
N VAL A 12 -0.84 -0.54 10.78
CA VAL A 12 -1.14 0.75 10.13
C VAL A 12 -1.33 0.52 8.65
N VAL A 13 -2.40 1.08 8.09
CA VAL A 13 -2.68 1.05 6.66
C VAL A 13 -2.86 2.47 6.16
N THR A 14 -1.93 2.98 5.33
CA THR A 14 -2.07 4.29 4.69
C THR A 14 -2.97 4.19 3.45
N GLY A 15 -3.73 5.26 3.14
CA GLY A 15 -4.79 5.16 2.13
C GLY A 15 -5.84 4.11 2.54
N GLY A 16 -6.06 3.96 3.86
CA GLY A 16 -6.86 2.89 4.44
C GLY A 16 -8.37 3.12 4.35
N ALA A 17 -8.80 4.30 3.93
CA ALA A 17 -10.22 4.65 3.89
C ALA A 17 -10.97 4.07 2.68
N GLN A 18 -10.27 3.62 1.62
CA GLN A 18 -10.90 3.13 0.40
C GLN A 18 -10.03 2.14 -0.39
N GLY A 19 -10.60 1.57 -1.46
CA GLY A 19 -9.89 0.74 -2.44
C GLY A 19 -9.15 -0.45 -1.82
N ILE A 20 -7.93 -0.69 -2.30
CA ILE A 20 -7.07 -1.79 -1.84
C ILE A 20 -6.73 -1.62 -0.35
N GLY A 21 -6.42 -0.39 0.11
CA GLY A 21 -6.11 -0.12 1.51
C GLY A 21 -7.22 -0.55 2.46
N LEU A 22 -8.47 -0.20 2.14
CA LEU A 22 -9.63 -0.60 2.93
C LEU A 22 -9.85 -2.13 2.90
N ALA A 23 -9.71 -2.77 1.75
CA ALA A 23 -9.82 -4.22 1.64
C ALA A 23 -8.75 -4.95 2.47
N VAL A 24 -7.51 -4.45 2.43
CA VAL A 24 -6.43 -4.93 3.30
C VAL A 24 -6.77 -4.74 4.76
N ALA A 25 -7.20 -3.55 5.17
CA ALA A 25 -7.57 -3.27 6.55
C ALA A 25 -8.66 -4.22 7.05
N LYS A 26 -9.72 -4.45 6.26
CA LYS A 26 -10.77 -5.43 6.55
C LYS A 26 -10.21 -6.84 6.73
N ARG A 27 -9.33 -7.26 5.84
CA ARG A 27 -8.73 -8.59 5.90
C ARG A 27 -7.84 -8.77 7.12
N LEU A 28 -7.00 -7.77 7.46
CA LEU A 28 -6.13 -7.83 8.64
C LEU A 28 -6.96 -7.84 9.92
N HIS A 29 -8.00 -7.00 10.00
CA HIS A 29 -8.94 -6.98 11.12
C HIS A 29 -9.65 -8.34 11.30
N ALA A 30 -10.18 -8.91 10.21
CA ALA A 30 -10.81 -10.24 10.24
C ALA A 30 -9.83 -11.37 10.59
N SER A 31 -8.53 -11.14 10.45
CA SER A 31 -7.45 -12.05 10.85
C SER A 31 -6.96 -11.80 12.29
N GLY A 32 -7.61 -10.92 13.07
CA GLY A 32 -7.34 -10.69 14.49
C GLY A 32 -6.39 -9.54 14.81
N ALA A 33 -5.89 -8.79 13.80
CA ALA A 33 -5.07 -7.62 14.05
C ALA A 33 -5.90 -6.43 14.58
N SER A 34 -5.31 -5.65 15.49
CA SER A 34 -5.73 -4.27 15.69
C SER A 34 -5.33 -3.45 14.46
N VAL A 35 -6.21 -2.59 13.96
CA VAL A 35 -5.95 -1.82 12.73
C VAL A 35 -6.16 -0.32 12.99
N THR A 36 -5.19 0.48 12.56
CA THR A 36 -5.33 1.95 12.48
C THR A 36 -5.24 2.39 11.03
N LEU A 37 -6.28 3.05 10.54
CA LEU A 37 -6.37 3.60 9.20
C LEU A 37 -5.76 5.00 9.18
N TRP A 38 -4.85 5.24 8.24
CA TRP A 38 -4.31 6.56 7.96
C TRP A 38 -4.79 7.02 6.60
N ASP A 39 -5.39 8.19 6.53
CA ASP A 39 -5.84 8.80 5.27
C ASP A 39 -5.87 10.33 5.41
N LEU A 40 -5.92 11.03 4.28
CA LEU A 40 -6.10 12.47 4.26
C LEU A 40 -7.58 12.86 4.42
N ASP A 41 -8.51 11.99 4.01
CA ASP A 41 -9.93 12.23 4.04
C ASP A 41 -10.57 11.74 5.35
N ALA A 42 -10.82 12.68 6.27
CA ALA A 42 -11.44 12.36 7.55
C ALA A 42 -12.88 11.79 7.40
N GLY A 43 -13.62 12.21 6.38
CA GLY A 43 -14.98 11.73 6.14
C GLY A 43 -15.01 10.27 5.67
N GLU A 44 -14.11 9.89 4.77
CA GLU A 44 -13.96 8.50 4.34
C GLU A 44 -13.37 7.62 5.46
N LEU A 45 -12.48 8.15 6.32
CA LEU A 45 -11.99 7.44 7.51
C LEU A 45 -13.12 7.05 8.46
N GLU A 46 -14.04 7.95 8.76
CA GLU A 46 -15.19 7.63 9.65
C GLU A 46 -16.10 6.58 9.03
N LYS A 47 -16.36 6.62 7.72
CA LYS A 47 -17.12 5.58 7.01
C LYS A 47 -16.40 4.22 7.07
N ALA A 48 -15.10 4.21 6.82
CA ALA A 48 -14.28 3.00 6.88
C ALA A 48 -14.25 2.40 8.28
N LYS A 49 -14.06 3.24 9.32
CA LYS A 49 -14.11 2.85 10.72
C LYS A 49 -15.46 2.22 11.09
N ALA A 50 -16.56 2.84 10.69
CA ALA A 50 -17.90 2.29 10.93
C ALA A 50 -18.10 0.93 10.22
N ALA A 51 -17.53 0.76 9.02
CA ALA A 51 -17.62 -0.48 8.26
C ALA A 51 -16.77 -1.63 8.82
N LEU A 52 -15.61 -1.32 9.44
CA LEU A 52 -14.79 -2.32 10.11
C LEU A 52 -15.33 -2.66 11.51
N GLY A 53 -15.89 -1.69 12.20
CA GLY A 53 -16.36 -1.85 13.57
C GLY A 53 -15.22 -2.04 14.60
N GLY A 54 -15.59 -2.44 15.81
CA GLY A 54 -14.64 -2.77 16.87
C GLY A 54 -13.75 -1.59 17.29
N SER A 55 -12.51 -1.90 17.63
CA SER A 55 -11.49 -0.94 18.11
C SER A 55 -10.63 -0.35 16.98
N THR A 56 -11.18 -0.23 15.75
CA THR A 56 -10.44 0.35 14.63
C THR A 56 -10.06 1.80 14.91
N GLY A 57 -8.75 2.07 14.91
CA GLY A 57 -8.21 3.43 15.03
C GLY A 57 -8.22 4.18 13.70
N THR A 58 -8.24 5.52 13.76
CA THR A 58 -8.09 6.39 12.60
C THR A 58 -7.15 7.54 12.89
N GLN A 59 -6.37 7.98 11.88
CA GLN A 59 -5.57 9.19 11.92
C GLN A 59 -5.74 9.94 10.61
N THR A 60 -6.22 11.17 10.67
CA THR A 60 -6.14 12.08 9.52
C THR A 60 -4.72 12.59 9.42
N VAL A 61 -4.02 12.23 8.34
CA VAL A 61 -2.61 12.58 8.16
C VAL A 61 -2.28 12.74 6.67
N ASP A 62 -1.56 13.82 6.36
CA ASP A 62 -0.88 13.97 5.08
C ASP A 62 0.48 13.27 5.17
N ILE A 63 0.64 12.18 4.42
CA ILE A 63 1.90 11.43 4.45
C ILE A 63 3.05 12.15 3.75
N THR A 64 2.80 13.26 3.05
CA THR A 64 3.85 14.11 2.46
C THR A 64 4.51 15.01 3.48
N ASP A 65 3.95 15.13 4.69
CA ASP A 65 4.52 15.83 5.83
C ASP A 65 5.20 14.82 6.78
N ALA A 66 6.53 14.82 6.78
CA ALA A 66 7.33 13.89 7.58
C ALA A 66 7.13 14.05 9.11
N GLU A 67 6.87 15.26 9.58
CA GLU A 67 6.62 15.53 11.00
C GLU A 67 5.21 15.06 11.39
N ALA A 68 4.21 15.35 10.56
CA ALA A 68 2.85 14.85 10.74
C ALA A 68 2.79 13.32 10.80
N VAL A 69 3.59 12.62 9.97
CA VAL A 69 3.71 11.16 9.99
C VAL A 69 4.26 10.66 11.34
N VAL A 70 5.32 11.30 11.87
CA VAL A 70 5.88 10.93 13.17
C VAL A 70 4.87 11.12 14.30
N GLU A 71 4.16 12.25 14.31
CA GLU A 71 3.14 12.53 15.32
C GLU A 71 1.91 11.59 15.19
N ALA A 72 1.51 11.25 13.96
CA ALA A 72 0.46 10.26 13.73
C ALA A 72 0.86 8.87 14.26
N LEU A 73 2.13 8.46 14.07
CA LEU A 73 2.63 7.20 14.61
C LEU A 73 2.60 7.20 16.14
N LYS A 74 3.06 8.25 16.79
CA LYS A 74 3.02 8.37 18.26
C LYS A 74 1.58 8.23 18.79
N ARG A 75 0.62 8.95 18.19
CA ARG A 75 -0.79 8.84 18.57
C ARG A 75 -1.34 7.43 18.34
N THR A 76 -0.97 6.81 17.22
CA THR A 76 -1.37 5.45 16.88
C THR A 76 -0.87 4.44 17.92
N GLU A 77 0.41 4.52 18.26
CA GLU A 77 1.01 3.60 19.23
C GLU A 77 0.52 3.84 20.67
N ALA A 78 0.23 5.09 21.04
CA ALA A 78 -0.36 5.42 22.33
C ALA A 78 -1.77 4.82 22.49
N ALA A 79 -2.55 4.75 21.42
CA ALA A 79 -3.92 4.24 21.44
C ALA A 79 -4.03 2.71 21.28
N GLY A 80 -3.20 2.10 20.45
CA GLY A 80 -3.33 0.70 20.04
C GLY A 80 -2.12 -0.19 20.34
N GLY A 81 -1.09 0.35 21.00
CA GLY A 81 0.18 -0.34 21.23
C GLY A 81 1.11 -0.29 20.02
N PRO A 82 2.29 -0.93 20.14
CA PRO A 82 3.35 -0.82 19.15
C PRO A 82 2.93 -1.31 17.76
N VAL A 83 3.24 -0.55 16.71
CA VAL A 83 2.97 -0.92 15.32
C VAL A 83 3.95 -1.99 14.86
N SER A 84 3.44 -3.16 14.51
CA SER A 84 4.19 -4.32 14.02
C SER A 84 3.96 -4.60 12.53
N ILE A 85 2.88 -4.09 11.97
CA ILE A 85 2.54 -4.23 10.56
C ILE A 85 2.34 -2.84 9.95
N CYS A 86 2.96 -2.58 8.79
CA CYS A 86 2.75 -1.36 8.02
C CYS A 86 2.43 -1.70 6.57
N VAL A 87 1.27 -1.22 6.08
CA VAL A 87 0.91 -1.35 4.66
C VAL A 87 0.80 0.04 4.05
N ASN A 88 1.73 0.37 3.17
CA ASN A 88 1.74 1.63 2.44
C ASN A 88 0.89 1.51 1.17
N SER A 89 -0.38 1.91 1.27
CA SER A 89 -1.35 1.87 0.17
C SER A 89 -1.75 3.24 -0.37
N ALA A 90 -1.42 4.31 0.34
CA ALA A 90 -1.69 5.67 -0.14
C ALA A 90 -0.96 5.96 -1.45
N GLY A 91 -1.64 6.60 -2.39
CA GLY A 91 -1.07 6.98 -3.66
C GLY A 91 -2.10 7.53 -4.64
N ILE A 92 -1.61 8.24 -5.65
CA ILE A 92 -2.41 8.82 -6.72
C ILE A 92 -1.82 8.48 -8.08
N ALA A 93 -2.66 8.39 -9.11
CA ALA A 93 -2.22 8.18 -10.50
C ALA A 93 -1.69 9.46 -11.16
N GLY A 94 -2.26 10.60 -10.79
CA GLY A 94 -2.06 11.85 -11.53
C GLY A 94 -2.81 11.87 -12.87
N PRO A 95 -2.68 12.96 -13.65
CA PRO A 95 -3.30 13.07 -14.97
C PRO A 95 -2.57 12.21 -16.01
N ASN A 96 -3.28 11.89 -17.09
CA ASN A 96 -2.70 11.27 -18.28
C ASN A 96 -2.23 12.35 -19.24
N ALA A 97 -0.93 12.38 -19.53
CA ALA A 97 -0.32 13.27 -20.54
C ALA A 97 0.99 12.68 -21.05
N THR A 98 1.39 13.01 -22.26
CA THR A 98 2.73 12.68 -22.78
C THR A 98 3.80 13.38 -21.95
N LEU A 99 5.02 12.84 -21.94
CA LEU A 99 6.10 13.34 -21.07
C LEU A 99 6.41 14.82 -21.31
N ASP A 100 6.42 15.25 -22.55
CA ASP A 100 6.70 16.63 -22.98
C ASP A 100 5.58 17.62 -22.61
N ALA A 101 4.35 17.12 -22.44
CA ALA A 101 3.18 17.91 -22.03
C ALA A 101 2.79 17.69 -20.55
N TYR A 102 3.55 16.87 -19.81
CA TYR A 102 3.20 16.57 -18.43
C TYR A 102 3.45 17.76 -17.50
N ASP A 103 2.46 18.18 -16.75
CA ASP A 103 2.57 19.31 -15.81
C ASP A 103 3.57 19.02 -14.69
N VAL A 104 4.51 19.95 -14.46
CA VAL A 104 5.58 19.79 -13.46
C VAL A 104 5.03 19.79 -12.04
N GLY A 105 3.96 20.51 -11.76
CA GLY A 105 3.30 20.52 -10.44
C GLY A 105 2.68 19.15 -10.13
N TRP A 106 2.00 18.56 -11.13
CA TRP A 106 1.48 17.20 -10.98
C TRP A 106 2.58 16.15 -10.86
N TRP A 107 3.69 16.30 -11.62
CA TRP A 107 4.85 15.44 -11.46
C TRP A 107 5.33 15.42 -10.01
N ARG A 108 5.59 16.60 -9.44
CA ARG A 108 6.02 16.75 -8.05
C ARG A 108 5.03 16.11 -7.08
N LYS A 109 3.74 16.43 -7.23
CA LYS A 109 2.68 15.91 -6.38
C LYS A 109 2.61 14.38 -6.37
N VAL A 110 2.73 13.74 -7.56
CA VAL A 110 2.72 12.27 -7.67
C VAL A 110 3.95 11.68 -6.99
N ILE A 111 5.13 12.26 -7.19
CA ILE A 111 6.37 11.81 -6.53
C ILE A 111 6.27 12.00 -5.01
N ASP A 112 5.79 13.15 -4.56
CA ASP A 112 5.70 13.44 -3.13
C ASP A 112 4.75 12.47 -2.41
N ILE A 113 3.58 12.20 -2.95
CA ILE A 113 2.64 11.27 -2.32
C ILE A 113 3.12 9.82 -2.45
N ASN A 114 3.44 9.37 -3.66
CA ASN A 114 3.67 7.94 -3.91
C ASN A 114 5.02 7.45 -3.39
N LEU A 115 6.06 8.30 -3.47
CA LEU A 115 7.42 7.92 -3.10
C LEU A 115 7.85 8.54 -1.78
N ASN A 116 7.83 9.87 -1.66
CA ASN A 116 8.31 10.54 -0.44
C ASN A 116 7.42 10.19 0.75
N GLY A 117 6.10 10.17 0.58
CA GLY A 117 5.16 9.74 1.63
C GLY A 117 5.41 8.29 2.07
N THR A 118 5.58 7.37 1.11
CA THR A 118 5.95 5.98 1.43
C THR A 118 7.27 5.89 2.18
N PHE A 119 8.27 6.69 1.80
CA PHE A 119 9.55 6.77 2.51
C PHE A 119 9.38 7.29 3.93
N TYR A 120 8.62 8.37 4.14
CA TYR A 120 8.42 8.95 5.47
C TYR A 120 7.73 7.98 6.43
N VAL A 121 6.71 7.27 5.95
CA VAL A 121 6.02 6.25 6.77
C VAL A 121 6.97 5.10 7.13
N ASN A 122 7.70 4.54 6.15
CA ASN A 122 8.69 3.50 6.41
C ASN A 122 9.75 3.97 7.41
N ARG A 123 10.29 5.18 7.22
CA ARG A 123 11.28 5.80 8.11
C ARG A 123 10.77 5.93 9.53
N ALA A 124 9.50 6.24 9.71
CA ALA A 124 8.91 6.41 11.03
C ALA A 124 8.72 5.08 11.77
N VAL A 125 8.22 4.03 11.11
CA VAL A 125 7.89 2.76 11.79
C VAL A 125 9.12 1.87 12.06
N VAL A 126 10.16 1.95 11.24
CA VAL A 126 11.35 1.07 11.31
C VAL A 126 12.08 1.12 12.66
N PRO A 127 12.33 2.27 13.30
CA PRO A 127 13.02 2.28 14.60
C PRO A 127 12.32 1.46 15.67
N GLY A 128 11.00 1.56 15.78
CA GLY A 128 10.21 0.76 16.73
C GLY A 128 10.23 -0.73 16.39
N MET A 129 10.14 -1.10 15.11
CA MET A 129 10.24 -2.49 14.67
C MET A 129 11.63 -3.07 14.97
N LYS A 130 12.72 -2.33 14.72
CA LYS A 130 14.09 -2.75 15.08
C LYS A 130 14.26 -2.97 16.56
N ALA A 131 13.76 -2.07 17.39
CA ALA A 131 13.88 -2.17 18.85
C ALA A 131 13.19 -3.44 19.40
N ARG A 132 12.12 -3.91 18.76
CA ARG A 132 11.39 -5.13 19.11
C ARG A 132 11.86 -6.37 18.36
N ASN A 133 12.78 -6.20 17.40
CA ASN A 133 13.24 -7.27 16.49
C ASN A 133 12.05 -7.96 15.76
N TYR A 134 11.02 -7.22 15.40
CA TYR A 134 9.87 -7.75 14.65
C TYR A 134 9.17 -6.64 13.84
N GLY A 135 8.87 -6.94 12.58
CA GLY A 135 8.09 -6.06 11.73
C GLY A 135 7.73 -6.69 10.38
N ARG A 136 6.60 -6.27 9.83
CA ARG A 136 6.15 -6.66 8.48
C ARG A 136 5.70 -5.42 7.74
N ILE A 137 6.38 -5.12 6.64
CA ILE A 137 6.10 -3.95 5.81
C ILE A 137 5.74 -4.41 4.40
N VAL A 138 4.62 -3.91 3.87
CA VAL A 138 4.25 -4.09 2.48
C VAL A 138 4.00 -2.73 1.82
N ASN A 139 4.75 -2.44 0.77
CA ASN A 139 4.57 -1.25 -0.06
C ASN A 139 3.75 -1.60 -1.29
N ILE A 140 2.67 -0.87 -1.58
CA ILE A 140 1.88 -1.08 -2.79
C ILE A 140 2.50 -0.29 -3.94
N ALA A 141 3.24 -1.00 -4.80
CA ALA A 141 3.77 -0.49 -6.04
C ALA A 141 2.70 -0.58 -7.16
N SER A 142 3.05 -1.00 -8.35
CA SER A 142 2.15 -1.21 -9.49
C SER A 142 2.88 -1.96 -10.58
N ILE A 143 2.12 -2.65 -11.45
CA ILE A 143 2.63 -3.15 -12.72
C ILE A 143 3.26 -2.03 -13.58
N ALA A 144 2.73 -0.80 -13.47
CA ALA A 144 3.29 0.37 -14.14
C ALA A 144 4.73 0.70 -13.69
N GLY A 145 5.11 0.32 -12.48
CA GLY A 145 6.49 0.46 -12.00
C GLY A 145 7.44 -0.58 -12.58
N LYS A 146 6.94 -1.69 -13.12
CA LYS A 146 7.72 -2.72 -13.82
C LYS A 146 7.86 -2.42 -15.32
N GLU A 147 6.74 -2.10 -15.98
CA GLU A 147 6.66 -1.99 -17.43
C GLU A 147 6.70 -0.55 -17.97
N GLY A 148 6.34 0.43 -17.13
CA GLY A 148 5.98 1.76 -17.60
C GLY A 148 4.62 1.78 -18.30
N ASN A 149 3.87 2.88 -18.13
CA ASN A 149 2.64 3.10 -18.87
C ASN A 149 2.77 4.38 -19.71
N PRO A 150 2.48 4.35 -21.01
CA PRO A 150 2.36 5.58 -21.81
C PRO A 150 1.40 6.57 -21.14
N ASN A 151 1.73 7.85 -21.21
CA ASN A 151 0.94 8.97 -20.65
C ASN A 151 0.82 8.98 -19.11
N ALA A 152 1.56 8.14 -18.41
CA ALA A 152 1.56 8.05 -16.94
C ALA A 152 2.99 8.01 -16.37
N SER A 153 3.88 8.85 -16.92
CA SER A 153 5.32 8.83 -16.61
C SER A 153 5.62 9.06 -15.14
N ALA A 154 4.99 10.05 -14.49
CA ALA A 154 5.18 10.34 -13.07
C ALA A 154 4.75 9.16 -12.18
N TYR A 155 3.59 8.57 -12.48
CA TYR A 155 3.09 7.40 -11.77
C TYR A 155 4.03 6.20 -11.92
N SER A 156 4.42 5.87 -13.16
CA SER A 156 5.32 4.76 -13.46
C SER A 156 6.67 4.94 -12.77
N ALA A 157 7.27 6.13 -12.85
CA ALA A 157 8.52 6.45 -12.18
C ALA A 157 8.40 6.32 -10.65
N SER A 158 7.34 6.87 -10.05
CA SER A 158 7.12 6.77 -8.61
C SER A 158 6.98 5.32 -8.14
N LYS A 159 6.24 4.48 -8.87
CA LYS A 159 6.02 3.08 -8.52
C LYS A 159 7.25 2.19 -8.77
N ALA A 160 8.07 2.51 -9.77
CA ALA A 160 9.38 1.90 -9.96
C ALA A 160 10.34 2.24 -8.80
N ALA A 161 10.33 3.49 -8.35
CA ALA A 161 11.13 3.93 -7.21
C ALA A 161 10.70 3.24 -5.90
N VAL A 162 9.40 3.00 -5.68
CA VAL A 162 8.89 2.23 -4.52
C VAL A 162 9.42 0.79 -4.55
N ILE A 163 9.52 0.16 -5.72
CA ILE A 163 10.16 -1.18 -5.85
C ILE A 163 11.63 -1.10 -5.42
N GLY A 164 12.38 -0.11 -5.89
CA GLY A 164 13.77 0.12 -5.50
C GLY A 164 13.94 0.36 -4.00
N LEU A 165 13.12 1.25 -3.43
CA LEU A 165 13.09 1.55 -1.99
C LEU A 165 12.82 0.28 -1.15
N THR A 166 11.86 -0.55 -1.56
CA THR A 166 11.54 -1.81 -0.90
C THR A 166 12.73 -2.76 -0.87
N LYS A 167 13.42 -2.90 -2.00
CA LYS A 167 14.61 -3.77 -2.11
C LYS A 167 15.76 -3.30 -1.22
N SER A 168 16.01 -1.99 -1.17
CA SER A 168 17.04 -1.41 -0.30
C SER A 168 16.70 -1.65 1.17
N LEU A 169 15.51 -1.24 1.59
CA LEU A 169 15.09 -1.35 2.98
C LEU A 169 15.02 -2.82 3.46
N GLY A 170 14.54 -3.73 2.61
CA GLY A 170 14.48 -5.15 2.96
C GLY A 170 15.86 -5.76 3.18
N LYS A 171 16.87 -5.34 2.40
CA LYS A 171 18.27 -5.76 2.61
C LYS A 171 18.88 -5.15 3.86
N GLU A 172 18.62 -3.88 4.15
CA GLU A 172 19.10 -3.19 5.36
C GLU A 172 18.56 -3.84 6.64
N LEU A 173 17.35 -4.41 6.57
CA LEU A 173 16.67 -5.01 7.73
C LEU A 173 16.79 -6.54 7.79
N ALA A 174 17.53 -7.18 6.87
CA ALA A 174 17.63 -8.64 6.80
C ALA A 174 18.26 -9.30 8.03
N GLY A 175 18.98 -8.56 8.87
CA GLY A 175 19.52 -9.03 10.15
C GLY A 175 18.50 -9.04 11.31
N TYR A 176 17.27 -8.60 11.06
CA TYR A 176 16.16 -8.58 12.02
C TYR A 176 15.04 -9.49 11.55
N ASP A 177 14.13 -9.89 12.45
CA ASP A 177 12.84 -10.49 12.02
C ASP A 177 11.90 -9.41 11.47
N ILE A 178 12.39 -8.70 10.45
CA ILE A 178 11.64 -7.66 9.74
C ILE A 178 11.64 -7.99 8.25
N ALA A 179 10.46 -8.24 7.69
CA ALA A 179 10.28 -8.44 6.25
C ALA A 179 9.70 -7.19 5.59
N VAL A 180 10.33 -6.77 4.50
CA VAL A 180 9.88 -5.63 3.69
C VAL A 180 9.69 -6.09 2.25
N ASN A 181 8.46 -6.10 1.78
CA ASN A 181 8.11 -6.54 0.44
C ASN A 181 7.23 -5.52 -0.29
N CYS A 182 7.09 -5.64 -1.58
CA CYS A 182 6.08 -4.90 -2.32
C CYS A 182 5.21 -5.81 -3.19
N VAL A 183 4.02 -5.31 -3.50
CA VAL A 183 3.11 -5.93 -4.46
C VAL A 183 2.97 -5.04 -5.69
N THR A 184 2.79 -5.64 -6.87
CA THR A 184 2.63 -4.92 -8.14
C THR A 184 1.27 -5.26 -8.79
N PRO A 185 0.18 -4.64 -8.29
CA PRO A 185 -1.15 -4.86 -8.85
C PRO A 185 -1.25 -4.35 -10.30
N ALA A 186 -2.00 -5.08 -11.13
CA ALA A 186 -2.62 -4.51 -12.31
C ALA A 186 -3.82 -3.63 -11.91
N THR A 187 -4.64 -3.24 -12.89
CA THR A 187 -5.88 -2.50 -12.60
C THR A 187 -6.78 -3.31 -11.68
N ALA A 188 -7.10 -2.72 -10.52
CA ALA A 188 -8.01 -3.32 -9.55
C ALA A 188 -9.44 -2.82 -9.76
N GLN A 189 -10.41 -3.70 -9.48
CA GLN A 189 -11.84 -3.39 -9.50
C GLN A 189 -12.17 -2.44 -8.34
N THR A 190 -12.16 -1.14 -8.62
CA THR A 190 -12.45 -0.08 -7.65
C THR A 190 -13.44 0.92 -8.23
N ARG A 191 -14.04 1.76 -7.40
CA ARG A 191 -14.97 2.83 -7.85
C ARG A 191 -14.40 3.75 -8.94
N ILE A 192 -13.09 3.82 -9.10
CA ILE A 192 -12.44 4.62 -10.16
C ILE A 192 -12.86 4.15 -11.57
N LEU A 193 -13.13 2.84 -11.75
CA LEU A 193 -13.56 2.31 -13.04
C LEU A 193 -14.93 2.83 -13.49
N GLU A 194 -15.80 3.20 -12.55
CA GLU A 194 -17.13 3.74 -12.85
C GLU A 194 -17.08 5.12 -13.55
N GLN A 195 -15.93 5.78 -13.50
CA GLN A 195 -15.69 7.11 -14.11
C GLN A 195 -15.02 7.01 -15.49
N LEU A 196 -14.73 5.80 -15.96
CA LEU A 196 -14.03 5.57 -17.23
C LEU A 196 -14.99 5.13 -18.33
N THR A 197 -14.60 5.38 -19.59
CA THR A 197 -15.41 4.93 -20.73
C THR A 197 -15.29 3.40 -20.90
N PRO A 198 -16.34 2.74 -21.44
CA PRO A 198 -16.29 1.30 -21.70
C PRO A 198 -15.10 0.87 -22.58
N GLU A 199 -14.74 1.69 -23.57
CA GLU A 199 -13.62 1.43 -24.48
C GLU A 199 -12.28 1.44 -23.72
N PHE A 200 -12.12 2.38 -22.78
CA PHE A 200 -10.90 2.45 -21.97
C PHE A 200 -10.82 1.33 -20.95
N ILE A 201 -11.95 0.93 -20.37
CA ILE A 201 -12.04 -0.26 -19.49
C ILE A 201 -11.62 -1.50 -20.27
N GLU A 202 -12.15 -1.71 -21.47
CA GLU A 202 -11.80 -2.86 -22.32
C GLU A 202 -10.32 -2.84 -22.71
N TYR A 203 -9.79 -1.67 -23.12
CA TYR A 203 -8.37 -1.49 -23.42
C TYR A 203 -7.45 -1.92 -22.27
N MET A 204 -7.83 -1.64 -21.02
CA MET A 204 -7.08 -2.08 -19.85
C MET A 204 -7.26 -3.58 -19.59
N ARG A 205 -8.48 -4.10 -19.76
CA ARG A 205 -8.83 -5.50 -19.47
C ARG A 205 -8.10 -6.48 -20.38
N VAL A 206 -8.05 -6.21 -21.69
CA VAL A 206 -7.40 -7.11 -22.68
C VAL A 206 -5.90 -7.26 -22.48
N ARG A 207 -5.27 -6.35 -21.74
CA ARG A 207 -3.85 -6.44 -21.38
C ARG A 207 -3.56 -7.39 -20.23
N ILE A 208 -4.60 -7.85 -19.53
CA ILE A 208 -4.47 -8.78 -18.42
C ILE A 208 -4.80 -10.19 -18.94
N PRO A 209 -3.83 -11.13 -19.02
CA PRO A 209 -4.07 -12.47 -19.55
C PRO A 209 -5.21 -13.24 -18.87
N ARG A 210 -5.46 -12.98 -17.56
CA ARG A 210 -6.62 -13.55 -16.87
C ARG A 210 -7.97 -13.02 -17.35
N GLY A 211 -8.01 -12.01 -18.24
CA GLY A 211 -9.22 -11.49 -18.88
C GLY A 211 -10.15 -10.68 -17.97
N ARG A 212 -9.74 -10.35 -16.75
CA ARG A 212 -10.50 -9.56 -15.79
C ARG A 212 -9.59 -8.66 -14.95
N PHE A 213 -10.16 -7.70 -14.27
CA PHE A 213 -9.45 -6.90 -13.28
C PHE A 213 -9.17 -7.69 -12.01
N LEU A 214 -8.19 -7.21 -11.24
CA LEU A 214 -7.86 -7.72 -9.92
C LEU A 214 -8.98 -7.34 -8.94
N GLU A 215 -9.52 -8.30 -8.21
CA GLU A 215 -10.40 -8.01 -7.09
C GLU A 215 -9.57 -7.52 -5.90
N VAL A 216 -10.05 -6.49 -5.20
CA VAL A 216 -9.31 -5.91 -4.07
C VAL A 216 -9.06 -6.92 -2.95
N ASP A 217 -9.95 -7.89 -2.79
CA ASP A 217 -9.83 -8.97 -1.81
C ASP A 217 -8.72 -9.98 -2.17
N GLU A 218 -8.40 -10.15 -3.47
CA GLU A 218 -7.26 -10.97 -3.90
C GLU A 218 -5.93 -10.32 -3.50
N ALA A 219 -5.84 -8.98 -3.65
CA ALA A 219 -4.68 -8.23 -3.16
C ALA A 219 -4.59 -8.30 -1.63
N ALA A 220 -5.70 -8.15 -0.93
CA ALA A 220 -5.76 -8.23 0.52
C ALA A 220 -5.36 -9.61 1.05
N ALA A 221 -5.71 -10.70 0.35
CA ALA A 221 -5.33 -12.06 0.72
C ALA A 221 -3.81 -12.27 0.63
N MET A 222 -3.16 -11.83 -0.45
CA MET A 222 -1.70 -11.90 -0.58
C MET A 222 -1.00 -11.03 0.46
N ILE A 223 -1.47 -9.80 0.67
CA ILE A 223 -0.87 -8.89 1.64
C ILE A 223 -1.01 -9.43 3.06
N ALA A 224 -2.15 -10.04 3.41
CA ALA A 224 -2.32 -10.66 4.72
C ALA A 224 -1.29 -11.78 4.98
N TRP A 225 -0.97 -12.61 3.97
CA TRP A 225 0.09 -13.59 4.10
C TRP A 225 1.47 -12.92 4.23
N LEU A 226 1.76 -11.90 3.42
CA LEU A 226 3.04 -11.19 3.45
C LEU A 226 3.33 -10.52 4.80
N VAL A 227 2.28 -10.12 5.54
CA VAL A 227 2.44 -9.49 6.87
C VAL A 227 2.28 -10.48 8.02
N SER A 228 2.03 -11.75 7.74
CA SER A 228 1.93 -12.79 8.76
C SER A 228 3.30 -13.33 9.20
N LYS A 229 3.32 -14.09 10.29
CA LYS A 229 4.50 -14.82 10.74
C LYS A 229 4.89 -15.96 9.80
N GLU A 230 3.97 -16.46 8.98
CA GLU A 230 4.26 -17.49 7.96
C GLU A 230 5.24 -16.99 6.91
N ASN A 231 5.27 -15.68 6.63
CA ASN A 231 6.30 -15.05 5.83
C ASN A 231 7.54 -14.77 6.70
N SER A 232 8.32 -15.78 6.96
CA SER A 232 9.53 -15.70 7.79
C SER A 232 10.85 -15.58 7.00
N PHE A 233 10.83 -15.85 5.68
CA PHE A 233 12.05 -15.91 4.87
C PHE A 233 12.07 -14.88 3.73
N THR A 234 10.90 -14.41 3.27
CA THR A 234 10.84 -13.54 2.09
C THR A 234 10.90 -12.06 2.46
N THR A 235 11.97 -11.39 2.03
CA THR A 235 12.14 -9.93 2.15
C THR A 235 12.76 -9.35 0.89
N ALA A 236 12.69 -8.05 0.68
CA ALA A 236 13.18 -7.32 -0.48
C ALA A 236 12.59 -7.81 -1.83
N SER A 237 11.44 -8.46 -1.79
CA SER A 237 10.82 -9.11 -2.95
C SER A 237 9.65 -8.31 -3.51
N THR A 238 9.41 -8.54 -4.81
CA THR A 238 8.29 -7.95 -5.55
C THR A 238 7.31 -9.06 -5.91
N PHE A 239 6.10 -9.00 -5.37
CA PHE A 239 5.06 -9.99 -5.61
C PHE A 239 4.10 -9.48 -6.68
N ASP A 240 3.98 -10.24 -7.77
CA ASP A 240 3.16 -9.87 -8.91
C ASP A 240 1.67 -10.14 -8.66
N LEU A 241 0.85 -9.15 -8.93
CA LEU A 241 -0.61 -9.22 -8.94
C LEU A 241 -1.17 -8.72 -10.28
N SER A 242 -0.45 -8.98 -11.37
CA SER A 242 -0.80 -8.46 -12.70
C SER A 242 -1.70 -9.40 -13.52
N GLY A 243 -2.06 -10.57 -12.98
CA GLY A 243 -2.85 -11.56 -13.71
C GLY A 243 -2.12 -12.17 -14.91
N GLY A 244 -0.79 -12.27 -14.84
CA GLY A 244 0.08 -12.82 -15.87
C GLY A 244 0.59 -11.78 -16.88
N ARG A 245 0.33 -10.48 -16.66
CA ARG A 245 0.81 -9.42 -17.56
C ARG A 245 2.33 -9.23 -17.46
N ALA A 246 2.87 -9.24 -16.26
CA ALA A 246 4.32 -9.25 -16.05
C ALA A 246 4.81 -10.65 -15.65
N THR A 247 6.01 -11.01 -16.09
CA THR A 247 6.62 -12.33 -15.88
C THR A 247 7.97 -12.28 -15.17
N TYR A 248 8.38 -11.11 -14.66
CA TYR A 248 9.66 -10.91 -13.96
C TYR A 248 9.48 -10.10 -12.68
#